data_529a8560147652bd638bda2c16a6edec
#
_entry.id   529a8560147652bd638bda2c16a6edec
#
_cell.length_a   1.000
_cell.length_b   1.000
_cell.length_c   1.000
_cell.angle_alpha   90.00
_cell.angle_beta   90.00
_cell.angle_gamma   90.00
#
_symmetry.space_group_name_H-M   'P 1'
#
loop_
_entity.id
_entity.type
_entity.pdbx_description
1 polymer ?
#
loop_
_entity_poly.entity_id
_entity_poly.type
_entity_poly.pdbx_seq_one_letter_code
_entity_poly.pdbx_strand_id
1 'polypeptide(L)'
;MTFILARKHSLSALVVSAIAAVILSGCSSEAALPAPAHPVLVMTVKSQTVSDARSVPGVVSARYATEIGFQAGGRIGKRLVEVGQVVRKGQALLQLDASDYALALSAAEDQAAAAKVDADQAGLDQQRFAALVADGAVSVADNERQKARADAARARAVQAGRQVQLARNRARYATLVAPYDGVVTAIRAEAGQVVGEGQPIVAMARQGEFEVAADIPEALVSGLSQQQAQAEVWGTPSGHFAV
;
A
#
# COMPACT_ATOMS: atom_id res chain seq x y z
N MET A 1 13.29 -143.37 9.82
CA MET A 1 14.66 -142.80 9.82
C MET A 1 14.64 -141.68 8.85
N THR A 2 14.22 -140.47 9.22
CA THR A 2 14.39 -139.18 8.37
C THR A 2 13.73 -138.01 9.07
N PHE A 3 14.37 -137.31 10.04
CA PHE A 3 13.88 -136.02 10.60
C PHE A 3 15.04 -135.21 11.19
N ILE A 4 15.97 -134.69 10.49
CA ILE A 4 16.97 -133.69 10.95
C ILE A 4 17.49 -132.81 9.79
N LEU A 5 16.69 -132.17 8.96
CA LEU A 5 17.28 -131.22 8.02
C LEU A 5 16.43 -129.93 7.80
N ALA A 6 15.34 -129.70 8.52
CA ALA A 6 14.46 -128.50 8.26
C ALA A 6 14.67 -127.29 9.24
N ARG A 7 15.66 -127.30 10.15
CA ARG A 7 15.79 -126.28 11.24
C ARG A 7 16.95 -125.27 11.05
N LYS A 8 17.78 -125.39 10.01
CA LYS A 8 18.89 -124.43 9.79
C LYS A 8 18.58 -123.26 8.86
N HIS A 9 17.56 -123.32 8.05
CA HIS A 9 17.25 -122.24 7.10
C HIS A 9 16.35 -121.18 7.73
N SER A 10 15.61 -121.38 8.80
CA SER A 10 14.73 -120.41 9.39
C SER A 10 15.47 -119.31 10.24
N LEU A 11 16.61 -119.66 10.82
CA LEU A 11 17.42 -118.73 11.60
C LEU A 11 18.20 -117.77 10.72
N SER A 12 18.69 -118.20 9.56
CA SER A 12 19.40 -117.36 8.62
C SER A 12 18.49 -116.32 7.93
N ALA A 13 17.25 -116.71 7.66
CA ALA A 13 16.24 -115.80 7.04
C ALA A 13 15.85 -114.69 8.06
N LEU A 14 15.75 -115.01 9.36
CA LEU A 14 15.42 -114.00 10.40
C LEU A 14 16.59 -113.06 10.67
N VAL A 15 17.83 -113.49 10.62
CA VAL A 15 19.01 -112.66 10.79
C VAL A 15 19.19 -111.70 9.57
N VAL A 16 18.95 -112.18 8.33
CA VAL A 16 19.02 -111.31 7.13
C VAL A 16 17.89 -110.30 7.10
N SER A 17 16.68 -110.67 7.57
CA SER A 17 15.57 -109.73 7.68
C SER A 17 15.80 -108.60 8.75
N ALA A 18 16.44 -108.99 9.88
CA ALA A 18 16.81 -108.03 10.96
C ALA A 18 17.91 -107.05 10.48
N ILE A 19 18.88 -107.49 9.72
CA ILE A 19 19.96 -106.70 9.18
C ILE A 19 19.40 -105.75 8.10
N ALA A 20 18.46 -106.18 7.27
CA ALA A 20 17.82 -105.35 6.29
C ALA A 20 16.96 -104.21 6.92
N ALA A 21 16.31 -104.49 8.06
CA ALA A 21 15.53 -103.48 8.81
C ALA A 21 16.40 -102.37 9.45
N VAL A 22 17.63 -102.71 9.88
CA VAL A 22 18.58 -101.73 10.48
C VAL A 22 19.21 -100.85 9.40
N ILE A 23 19.35 -101.28 8.18
CA ILE A 23 19.94 -100.48 7.09
C ILE A 23 18.90 -99.49 6.52
N LEU A 24 17.58 -99.71 6.64
CA LEU A 24 16.57 -98.80 6.19
C LEU A 24 16.23 -97.68 7.17
N SER A 25 16.69 -97.71 8.41
CA SER A 25 16.43 -96.69 9.42
C SER A 25 17.47 -95.50 9.40
N GLY A 26 18.46 -95.56 8.53
CA GLY A 26 19.56 -94.59 8.46
C GLY A 26 19.42 -93.35 7.55
N CYS A 27 18.27 -93.19 6.84
CA CYS A 27 18.03 -92.02 6.01
C CYS A 27 16.92 -91.14 6.58
N SER A 28 17.06 -90.62 7.79
CA SER A 28 16.34 -89.42 8.18
C SER A 28 17.11 -88.22 7.62
N SER A 29 16.66 -87.69 6.49
CA SER A 29 17.11 -86.42 5.98
C SER A 29 16.75 -85.35 7.02
N GLU A 30 17.74 -84.90 7.73
CA GLU A 30 17.64 -83.75 8.62
C GLU A 30 17.25 -82.57 7.73
N ALA A 31 15.99 -82.12 7.85
CA ALA A 31 15.55 -80.93 7.17
C ALA A 31 16.45 -79.77 7.61
N ALA A 32 17.23 -79.26 6.68
CA ALA A 32 18.08 -78.13 6.94
C ALA A 32 17.20 -76.98 7.47
N LEU A 33 17.46 -76.63 8.70
CA LEU A 33 16.82 -75.43 9.30
C LEU A 33 17.02 -74.28 8.31
N PRO A 34 15.94 -73.49 7.94
CA PRO A 34 16.11 -72.35 7.07
C PRO A 34 17.18 -71.42 7.65
N ALA A 35 18.15 -71.08 6.85
CA ALA A 35 19.22 -70.18 7.25
C ALA A 35 18.61 -68.94 7.93
N PRO A 36 19.15 -68.47 9.07
CA PRO A 36 18.62 -67.35 9.76
C PRO A 36 18.57 -66.12 8.76
N ALA A 37 17.38 -65.56 8.62
CA ALA A 37 17.20 -64.40 7.78
C ALA A 37 18.16 -63.27 8.25
N HIS A 38 19.04 -62.85 7.38
CA HIS A 38 19.94 -61.75 7.70
C HIS A 38 19.10 -60.48 7.86
N PRO A 39 19.20 -59.73 8.97
CA PRO A 39 18.51 -58.49 9.14
C PRO A 39 19.01 -57.47 8.09
N VAL A 40 18.14 -57.02 7.24
CA VAL A 40 18.44 -55.95 6.28
C VAL A 40 17.79 -54.67 6.77
N LEU A 41 18.57 -53.62 6.78
CA LEU A 41 18.04 -52.27 7.04
C LEU A 41 17.22 -51.85 5.81
N VAL A 42 15.93 -51.68 6.01
CA VAL A 42 15.03 -51.13 4.99
C VAL A 42 14.60 -49.75 5.41
N MET A 43 14.70 -48.80 4.48
CA MET A 43 14.19 -47.45 4.65
C MET A 43 13.01 -47.25 3.71
N THR A 44 11.88 -46.93 4.26
CA THR A 44 10.70 -46.56 3.43
C THR A 44 10.93 -45.17 2.87
N VAL A 45 11.22 -45.07 1.59
CA VAL A 45 11.28 -43.77 0.88
C VAL A 45 9.86 -43.26 0.70
N LYS A 46 9.52 -42.20 1.41
CA LYS A 46 8.28 -41.48 1.17
C LYS A 46 8.56 -40.46 0.06
N SER A 47 7.83 -40.55 -1.01
CA SER A 47 7.83 -39.49 -2.03
C SER A 47 7.29 -38.18 -1.41
N GLN A 48 8.12 -37.21 -1.30
CA GLN A 48 7.73 -35.88 -0.86
C GLN A 48 7.70 -35.00 -2.12
N THR A 49 6.54 -34.44 -2.43
CA THR A 49 6.44 -33.41 -3.47
C THR A 49 7.25 -32.22 -3.01
N VAL A 50 8.39 -32.02 -3.64
CA VAL A 50 9.15 -30.79 -3.45
C VAL A 50 8.32 -29.67 -4.12
N SER A 51 7.82 -28.77 -3.31
CA SER A 51 7.24 -27.54 -3.83
C SER A 51 8.33 -26.77 -4.58
N ASP A 52 8.11 -26.48 -5.84
CA ASP A 52 9.02 -25.65 -6.65
C ASP A 52 8.84 -24.14 -6.31
N ALA A 53 8.47 -23.88 -5.06
CA ALA A 53 8.33 -22.51 -4.55
C ALA A 53 9.72 -21.87 -4.49
N ARG A 54 9.87 -20.77 -5.22
CA ARG A 54 11.09 -19.97 -5.23
C ARG A 54 10.86 -18.70 -4.44
N SER A 55 11.78 -18.38 -3.55
CA SER A 55 11.77 -17.15 -2.78
C SER A 55 12.63 -16.11 -3.48
N VAL A 56 12.07 -14.92 -3.68
CA VAL A 56 12.75 -13.75 -4.26
C VAL A 56 12.67 -12.61 -3.26
N PRO A 57 13.77 -11.91 -2.97
CA PRO A 57 13.74 -10.76 -2.08
C PRO A 57 12.90 -9.63 -2.72
N GLY A 58 12.07 -8.99 -1.90
CA GLY A 58 11.25 -7.86 -2.32
C GLY A 58 11.21 -6.78 -1.24
N VAL A 59 10.77 -5.60 -1.61
CA VAL A 59 10.58 -4.46 -0.72
C VAL A 59 9.08 -4.13 -0.68
N VAL A 60 8.54 -4.07 0.53
CA VAL A 60 7.17 -3.60 0.75
C VAL A 60 7.16 -2.08 0.73
N SER A 61 6.36 -1.50 -0.14
CA SER A 61 6.17 -0.06 -0.24
C SER A 61 4.68 0.29 -0.20
N ALA A 62 4.38 1.54 0.11
CA ALA A 62 3.01 2.02 -0.04
C ALA A 62 2.70 2.16 -1.53
N ARG A 63 1.59 1.61 -1.98
CA ARG A 63 1.13 1.72 -3.36
C ARG A 63 0.91 3.17 -3.81
N TYR A 64 0.43 4.02 -2.91
CA TYR A 64 0.24 5.44 -3.16
C TYR A 64 1.08 6.25 -2.18
N ALA A 65 2.16 6.81 -2.69
CA ALA A 65 2.99 7.78 -2.01
C ALA A 65 2.98 9.10 -2.81
N THR A 66 2.86 10.22 -2.11
CA THR A 66 2.81 11.54 -2.73
C THR A 66 3.74 12.48 -1.99
N GLU A 67 4.52 13.21 -2.74
CA GLU A 67 5.30 14.33 -2.21
C GLU A 67 4.49 15.61 -2.36
N ILE A 68 4.31 16.33 -1.27
CA ILE A 68 3.52 17.54 -1.20
C ILE A 68 4.37 18.73 -0.78
N GLY A 69 4.05 19.90 -1.33
CA GLY A 69 4.70 21.15 -1.04
C GLY A 69 3.68 22.27 -0.91
N PHE A 70 4.15 23.43 -0.46
CA PHE A 70 3.30 24.60 -0.38
C PHE A 70 2.94 25.13 -1.78
N GLN A 71 1.72 25.67 -1.92
CA GLN A 71 1.29 26.40 -3.11
C GLN A 71 1.62 27.90 -3.04
N ALA A 72 2.43 28.29 -2.05
CA ALA A 72 2.95 29.64 -1.86
C ALA A 72 4.35 29.56 -1.25
N GLY A 73 5.25 30.46 -1.61
CA GLY A 73 6.61 30.50 -1.05
C GLY A 73 6.67 31.27 0.24
N GLY A 74 7.64 30.97 1.10
CA GLY A 74 7.86 31.71 2.36
C GLY A 74 8.72 30.97 3.36
N ARG A 75 8.88 31.56 4.55
CA ARG A 75 9.59 30.92 5.65
C ARG A 75 8.66 30.02 6.43
N ILE A 76 9.09 28.79 6.73
CA ILE A 76 8.35 27.86 7.58
C ILE A 76 8.34 28.42 9.03
N GLY A 77 7.15 28.76 9.51
CA GLY A 77 6.96 29.24 10.88
C GLY A 77 6.84 28.11 11.88
N LYS A 78 6.09 27.05 11.55
CA LYS A 78 5.81 25.93 12.47
C LYS A 78 5.74 24.60 11.73
N ARG A 79 6.23 23.54 12.38
CA ARG A 79 6.02 22.14 12.04
C ARG A 79 5.02 21.55 13.04
N LEU A 80 3.95 20.94 12.54
CA LEU A 80 2.82 20.46 13.35
C LEU A 80 2.73 18.93 13.37
N VAL A 81 3.60 18.24 12.62
CA VAL A 81 3.62 16.79 12.51
C VAL A 81 5.03 16.22 12.54
N GLU A 82 5.15 14.94 12.88
CA GLU A 82 6.39 14.18 12.93
C GLU A 82 6.38 13.07 11.86
N VAL A 83 7.58 12.58 11.49
CA VAL A 83 7.72 11.40 10.64
C VAL A 83 7.17 10.18 11.37
N GLY A 84 6.40 9.34 10.66
CA GLY A 84 5.69 8.19 11.24
C GLY A 84 4.31 8.53 11.80
N GLN A 85 3.93 9.79 11.88
CA GLN A 85 2.62 10.20 12.40
C GLN A 85 1.51 9.90 11.41
N VAL A 86 0.41 9.32 11.90
CA VAL A 86 -0.86 9.17 11.16
C VAL A 86 -1.58 10.51 11.13
N VAL A 87 -1.99 10.93 9.95
CA VAL A 87 -2.69 12.19 9.72
C VAL A 87 -3.98 11.98 8.95
N ARG A 88 -4.94 12.88 9.13
CA ARG A 88 -6.23 12.86 8.42
C ARG A 88 -6.24 13.89 7.30
N LYS A 89 -7.06 13.64 6.29
CA LYS A 89 -7.32 14.61 5.22
C LYS A 89 -7.71 15.99 5.77
N GLY A 90 -7.03 17.03 5.28
CA GLY A 90 -7.24 18.41 5.74
C GLY A 90 -6.49 18.79 7.03
N GLN A 91 -5.81 17.85 7.69
CA GLN A 91 -4.99 18.16 8.86
C GLN A 91 -3.78 19.00 8.45
N ALA A 92 -3.50 20.06 9.20
CA ALA A 92 -2.34 20.92 8.99
C ALA A 92 -1.05 20.15 9.32
N LEU A 93 -0.08 20.20 8.42
CA LEU A 93 1.22 19.55 8.54
C LEU A 93 2.33 20.55 8.88
N LEU A 94 2.42 21.61 8.07
CA LEU A 94 3.34 22.72 8.28
C LEU A 94 2.63 24.03 8.02
N GLN A 95 3.15 25.10 8.59
CA GLN A 95 2.63 26.45 8.40
C GLN A 95 3.77 27.40 8.10
N LEU A 96 3.62 28.21 7.04
CA LEU A 96 4.50 29.34 6.76
C LEU A 96 4.23 30.48 7.74
N ASP A 97 5.17 31.40 7.84
CA ASP A 97 4.92 32.73 8.40
C ASP A 97 3.94 33.45 7.50
N ALA A 98 2.70 33.58 7.95
CA ALA A 98 1.59 34.10 7.15
C ALA A 98 1.38 35.61 7.35
N SER A 99 2.28 36.32 8.05
CA SER A 99 2.12 37.74 8.38
C SER A 99 1.90 38.59 7.13
N ASP A 100 2.73 38.45 6.11
CA ASP A 100 2.62 39.20 4.87
C ASP A 100 1.35 38.84 4.09
N TYR A 101 0.97 37.57 4.09
CA TYR A 101 -0.27 37.11 3.46
C TYR A 101 -1.52 37.65 4.15
N ALA A 102 -1.51 37.71 5.50
CA ALA A 102 -2.61 38.28 6.27
C ALA A 102 -2.73 39.80 6.02
N LEU A 103 -1.61 40.50 5.98
CA LEU A 103 -1.58 41.95 5.66
C LEU A 103 -2.08 42.23 4.23
N ALA A 104 -1.64 41.44 3.25
CA ALA A 104 -2.10 41.57 1.87
C ALA A 104 -3.60 41.28 1.73
N LEU A 105 -4.15 40.33 2.49
CA LEU A 105 -5.58 40.04 2.53
C LEU A 105 -6.34 41.22 3.11
N SER A 106 -5.91 41.77 4.27
CA SER A 106 -6.53 42.91 4.90
C SER A 106 -6.54 44.14 3.96
N ALA A 107 -5.43 44.45 3.30
CA ALA A 107 -5.35 45.55 2.35
C ALA A 107 -6.31 45.35 1.17
N ALA A 108 -6.45 44.12 0.66
CA ALA A 108 -7.40 43.83 -0.40
C ALA A 108 -8.88 43.98 0.07
N GLU A 109 -9.17 43.57 1.34
CA GLU A 109 -10.50 43.71 1.94
C GLU A 109 -10.86 45.18 2.13
N ASP A 110 -9.92 46.01 2.59
CA ASP A 110 -10.12 47.47 2.71
C ASP A 110 -10.37 48.12 1.36
N GLN A 111 -9.61 47.76 0.32
CA GLN A 111 -9.80 48.24 -1.04
C GLN A 111 -11.17 47.82 -1.60
N ALA A 112 -11.62 46.61 -1.34
CA ALA A 112 -12.93 46.15 -1.79
C ALA A 112 -14.08 46.86 -1.04
N ALA A 113 -13.91 47.16 0.23
CA ALA A 113 -14.86 47.92 1.03
C ALA A 113 -15.00 49.34 0.49
N ALA A 114 -13.90 50.05 0.18
CA ALA A 114 -13.91 51.38 -0.41
C ALA A 114 -14.60 51.37 -1.80
N ALA A 115 -14.22 50.42 -2.67
CA ALA A 115 -14.84 50.29 -4.00
C ALA A 115 -16.35 49.98 -3.94
N LYS A 116 -16.78 49.25 -2.91
CA LYS A 116 -18.20 48.95 -2.67
C LYS A 116 -18.96 50.22 -2.28
N VAL A 117 -18.42 51.04 -1.37
CA VAL A 117 -19.03 52.31 -0.98
C VAL A 117 -19.20 53.25 -2.19
N ASP A 118 -18.15 53.37 -3.03
CA ASP A 118 -18.21 54.15 -4.26
C ASP A 118 -19.30 53.64 -5.21
N ALA A 119 -19.44 52.32 -5.36
CA ALA A 119 -20.45 51.72 -6.21
C ALA A 119 -21.87 51.94 -5.68
N ASP A 120 -22.07 51.81 -4.38
CA ASP A 120 -23.34 52.04 -3.71
C ASP A 120 -23.76 53.54 -3.87
N GLN A 121 -22.83 54.46 -3.63
CA GLN A 121 -23.07 55.89 -3.82
C GLN A 121 -23.43 56.24 -5.28
N ALA A 122 -22.63 55.75 -6.24
CA ALA A 122 -22.91 55.99 -7.66
C ALA A 122 -24.26 55.38 -8.10
N GLY A 123 -24.65 54.24 -7.51
CA GLY A 123 -25.96 53.62 -7.71
C GLY A 123 -27.11 54.46 -7.20
N LEU A 124 -26.98 55.04 -6.00
CA LEU A 124 -27.98 55.95 -5.44
C LEU A 124 -28.10 57.24 -6.26
N ASP A 125 -26.99 57.79 -6.74
CA ASP A 125 -27.00 58.98 -7.61
C ASP A 125 -27.72 58.70 -8.93
N GLN A 126 -27.41 57.53 -9.56
CA GLN A 126 -28.08 57.10 -10.79
C GLN A 126 -29.59 56.93 -10.60
N GLN A 127 -30.04 56.33 -9.51
CA GLN A 127 -31.46 56.19 -9.18
C GLN A 127 -32.15 57.55 -9.01
N ARG A 128 -31.48 58.50 -8.36
CA ARG A 128 -31.95 59.89 -8.19
C ARG A 128 -32.11 60.62 -9.53
N PHE A 129 -31.08 60.51 -10.39
CA PHE A 129 -31.15 61.11 -11.74
C PHE A 129 -32.23 60.47 -12.61
N ALA A 130 -32.43 59.14 -12.51
CA ALA A 130 -33.49 58.44 -13.24
C ALA A 130 -34.90 58.98 -12.87
N ALA A 131 -35.14 59.27 -11.58
CA ALA A 131 -36.39 59.90 -11.14
C ALA A 131 -36.56 61.33 -11.66
N LEU A 132 -35.49 62.12 -11.61
CA LEU A 132 -35.53 63.54 -12.10
C LEU A 132 -35.72 63.64 -13.64
N VAL A 133 -35.30 62.66 -14.42
CA VAL A 133 -35.62 62.61 -15.87
C VAL A 133 -37.13 62.40 -16.08
N ALA A 134 -37.76 61.52 -15.26
CA ALA A 134 -39.21 61.30 -15.36
C ALA A 134 -40.03 62.56 -15.11
N ASP A 135 -39.52 63.45 -14.24
CA ASP A 135 -40.11 64.74 -13.91
C ASP A 135 -39.71 65.90 -14.88
N GLY A 136 -38.88 65.58 -15.89
CA GLY A 136 -38.36 66.57 -16.86
C GLY A 136 -37.33 67.55 -16.28
N ALA A 137 -36.80 67.31 -15.07
CA ALA A 137 -35.88 68.19 -14.34
C ALA A 137 -34.43 68.13 -14.80
N VAL A 138 -34.01 66.99 -15.44
CA VAL A 138 -32.66 66.78 -15.98
C VAL A 138 -32.72 66.13 -17.36
N SER A 139 -31.66 66.28 -18.16
CA SER A 139 -31.59 65.70 -19.50
C SER A 139 -31.40 64.23 -19.51
N VAL A 140 -31.86 63.49 -20.52
CA VAL A 140 -31.61 62.07 -20.75
C VAL A 140 -30.08 61.74 -20.77
N ALA A 141 -29.32 62.67 -21.44
CA ALA A 141 -27.85 62.51 -21.51
C ALA A 141 -27.15 62.55 -20.13
N ASP A 142 -27.70 63.37 -19.19
CA ASP A 142 -27.17 63.44 -17.83
C ASP A 142 -27.43 62.12 -17.08
N ASN A 143 -28.61 61.54 -17.21
CA ASN A 143 -28.91 60.22 -16.61
C ASN A 143 -28.05 59.09 -17.21
N GLU A 144 -27.86 59.13 -18.55
CA GLU A 144 -26.96 58.15 -19.19
C GLU A 144 -25.52 58.21 -18.65
N ARG A 145 -25.01 59.50 -18.46
CA ARG A 145 -23.71 59.72 -17.83
C ARG A 145 -23.62 59.09 -16.39
N GLN A 146 -24.66 59.32 -15.58
CA GLN A 146 -24.70 58.76 -14.21
C GLN A 146 -24.82 57.26 -14.24
N LYS A 147 -25.60 56.66 -15.16
CA LYS A 147 -25.68 55.22 -15.35
C LYS A 147 -24.30 54.63 -15.71
N ALA A 148 -23.59 55.25 -16.67
CA ALA A 148 -22.24 54.80 -17.03
C ALA A 148 -21.25 54.87 -15.86
N ARG A 149 -21.36 55.92 -15.00
CA ARG A 149 -20.56 56.04 -13.77
C ARG A 149 -20.87 54.95 -12.78
N ALA A 150 -22.17 54.67 -12.53
CA ALA A 150 -22.60 53.60 -11.63
C ALA A 150 -22.13 52.23 -12.13
N ASP A 151 -22.25 51.96 -13.44
CA ASP A 151 -21.80 50.70 -14.03
C ASP A 151 -20.28 50.55 -13.93
N ALA A 152 -19.51 51.62 -14.16
CA ALA A 152 -18.06 51.63 -13.98
C ALA A 152 -17.64 51.42 -12.51
N ALA A 153 -18.35 52.01 -11.54
CA ALA A 153 -18.09 51.83 -10.12
C ALA A 153 -18.40 50.40 -9.66
N ARG A 154 -19.52 49.81 -10.12
CA ARG A 154 -19.85 48.41 -9.88
C ARG A 154 -18.78 47.48 -10.45
N ALA A 155 -18.30 47.74 -11.66
CA ALA A 155 -17.22 46.91 -12.25
C ALA A 155 -15.93 46.95 -11.41
N ARG A 156 -15.57 48.13 -10.86
CA ARG A 156 -14.43 48.28 -9.93
C ARG A 156 -14.63 47.53 -8.63
N ALA A 157 -15.82 47.57 -8.04
CA ALA A 157 -16.13 46.81 -6.81
C ALA A 157 -16.04 45.29 -7.05
N VAL A 158 -16.53 44.78 -8.18
CA VAL A 158 -16.39 43.39 -8.58
C VAL A 158 -14.92 43.00 -8.76
N GLN A 159 -14.12 43.87 -9.41
CA GLN A 159 -12.67 43.62 -9.57
C GLN A 159 -11.97 43.58 -8.23
N ALA A 160 -12.24 44.52 -7.30
CA ALA A 160 -11.66 44.54 -5.97
C ALA A 160 -12.08 43.28 -5.18
N GLY A 161 -13.33 42.80 -5.27
CA GLY A 161 -13.79 41.57 -4.68
C GLY A 161 -13.02 40.32 -5.18
N ARG A 162 -12.64 40.29 -6.47
CA ARG A 162 -11.79 39.23 -7.02
C ARG A 162 -10.36 39.28 -6.45
N GLN A 163 -9.83 40.47 -6.18
CA GLN A 163 -8.53 40.63 -5.52
C GLN A 163 -8.53 40.05 -4.08
N VAL A 164 -9.63 40.29 -3.34
CA VAL A 164 -9.83 39.67 -2.02
C VAL A 164 -9.78 38.13 -2.11
N GLN A 165 -10.47 37.53 -3.09
CA GLN A 165 -10.45 36.07 -3.25
C GLN A 165 -9.03 35.56 -3.56
N LEU A 166 -8.27 36.25 -4.39
CA LEU A 166 -6.89 35.91 -4.71
C LEU A 166 -5.99 35.96 -3.45
N ALA A 167 -6.07 37.08 -2.71
CA ALA A 167 -5.31 37.25 -1.47
C ALA A 167 -5.68 36.18 -0.42
N ARG A 168 -6.97 35.88 -0.27
CA ARG A 168 -7.47 34.83 0.62
C ARG A 168 -6.98 33.44 0.24
N ASN A 169 -6.92 33.12 -1.05
CA ASN A 169 -6.35 31.86 -1.52
C ASN A 169 -4.87 31.76 -1.16
N ARG A 170 -4.08 32.84 -1.40
CA ARG A 170 -2.66 32.87 -1.04
C ARG A 170 -2.43 32.70 0.46
N ALA A 171 -3.24 33.32 1.30
CA ALA A 171 -3.21 33.16 2.75
C ALA A 171 -3.51 31.72 3.18
N ARG A 172 -4.47 31.05 2.52
CA ARG A 172 -4.74 29.61 2.77
C ARG A 172 -3.58 28.72 2.36
N TYR A 173 -2.89 29.04 1.27
CA TYR A 173 -1.75 28.27 0.77
C TYR A 173 -0.52 28.37 1.67
N ALA A 174 -0.50 29.29 2.64
CA ALA A 174 0.50 29.35 3.69
C ALA A 174 0.39 28.21 4.73
N THR A 175 -0.68 27.39 4.66
CA THR A 175 -0.81 26.18 5.48
C THR A 175 -0.79 24.97 4.57
N LEU A 176 0.18 24.08 4.76
CA LEU A 176 0.26 22.81 4.07
C LEU A 176 -0.63 21.80 4.80
N VAL A 177 -1.60 21.23 4.09
CA VAL A 177 -2.55 20.27 4.63
C VAL A 177 -2.44 18.91 3.96
N ALA A 178 -2.79 17.85 4.68
CA ALA A 178 -2.82 16.50 4.14
C ALA A 178 -3.92 16.35 3.08
N PRO A 179 -3.61 15.87 1.86
CA PRO A 179 -4.59 15.69 0.80
C PRO A 179 -5.52 14.49 1.00
N TYR A 180 -5.09 13.50 1.79
CA TYR A 180 -5.81 12.28 2.13
C TYR A 180 -5.37 11.74 3.50
N ASP A 181 -6.06 10.72 4.01
CA ASP A 181 -5.69 10.01 5.24
C ASP A 181 -4.46 9.14 4.99
N GLY A 182 -3.44 9.23 5.84
CA GLY A 182 -2.19 8.51 5.60
C GLY A 182 -1.16 8.69 6.71
N VAL A 183 0.06 8.29 6.42
CA VAL A 183 1.23 8.38 7.31
C VAL A 183 2.27 9.30 6.68
N VAL A 184 2.87 10.18 7.47
CA VAL A 184 4.01 11.00 7.07
C VAL A 184 5.25 10.11 7.00
N THR A 185 5.83 9.95 5.81
CA THR A 185 7.01 9.09 5.61
C THR A 185 8.33 9.86 5.64
N ALA A 186 8.32 11.12 5.22
CA ALA A 186 9.49 11.99 5.31
C ALA A 186 9.09 13.46 5.40
N ILE A 187 9.94 14.26 6.05
CA ILE A 187 9.86 15.72 6.07
C ILE A 187 11.24 16.24 5.67
N ARG A 188 11.30 17.09 4.63
CA ARG A 188 12.55 17.56 4.02
C ARG A 188 12.84 19.04 4.30
N ALA A 189 12.08 19.67 5.19
CA ALA A 189 12.31 21.06 5.58
C ALA A 189 11.94 21.27 7.04
N GLU A 190 12.66 22.19 7.68
CA GLU A 190 12.53 22.50 9.09
C GLU A 190 11.98 23.91 9.34
N ALA A 191 11.47 24.15 10.54
CA ALA A 191 11.02 25.48 10.94
C ALA A 191 12.18 26.51 10.83
N GLY A 192 11.87 27.68 10.29
CA GLY A 192 12.84 28.74 10.00
C GLY A 192 13.41 28.71 8.56
N GLN A 193 13.29 27.60 7.85
CA GLN A 193 13.76 27.47 6.46
C GLN A 193 12.84 28.21 5.50
N VAL A 194 13.43 28.83 4.45
CA VAL A 194 12.69 29.44 3.35
C VAL A 194 12.49 28.40 2.25
N VAL A 195 11.25 28.27 1.77
CA VAL A 195 10.83 27.30 0.76
C VAL A 195 10.11 27.98 -0.39
N GLY A 196 10.27 27.40 -1.58
CA GLY A 196 9.59 27.87 -2.79
C GLY A 196 8.22 27.26 -2.99
N GLU A 197 7.42 27.86 -3.86
CA GLU A 197 6.17 27.31 -4.35
C GLU A 197 6.43 26.00 -5.11
N GLY A 198 5.63 24.94 -4.84
CA GLY A 198 5.75 23.63 -5.48
C GLY A 198 6.94 22.78 -5.03
N GLN A 199 7.81 23.30 -4.16
CA GLN A 199 8.93 22.50 -3.63
C GLN A 199 8.40 21.34 -2.79
N PRO A 200 8.81 20.07 -3.06
CA PRO A 200 8.38 18.93 -2.27
C PRO A 200 9.01 18.97 -0.87
N ILE A 201 8.18 18.95 0.15
CA ILE A 201 8.60 19.10 1.56
C ILE A 201 8.19 17.91 2.40
N VAL A 202 6.97 17.40 2.23
CA VAL A 202 6.46 16.28 2.99
C VAL A 202 6.15 15.13 2.05
N ALA A 203 6.65 13.94 2.35
CA ALA A 203 6.22 12.72 1.71
C ALA A 203 5.16 12.03 2.58
N MET A 204 4.08 11.60 1.96
CA MET A 204 2.99 10.88 2.63
C MET A 204 2.67 9.60 1.88
N ALA A 205 2.36 8.55 2.64
CA ALA A 205 1.86 7.29 2.13
C ALA A 205 0.41 7.06 2.58
N ARG A 206 -0.43 6.54 1.68
CA ARG A 206 -1.79 6.16 2.05
C ARG A 206 -1.75 4.91 2.92
N GLN A 207 -2.55 4.90 3.99
CA GLN A 207 -2.60 3.77 4.91
C GLN A 207 -3.40 2.61 4.33
N GLY A 208 -2.90 1.37 4.51
CA GLY A 208 -3.63 0.13 4.21
C GLY A 208 -3.49 -0.38 2.77
N GLU A 209 -2.84 0.36 1.87
CA GLU A 209 -2.60 -0.07 0.49
C GLU A 209 -1.09 -0.24 0.27
N PHE A 210 -0.62 -1.48 0.32
CA PHE A 210 0.78 -1.82 0.12
C PHE A 210 0.97 -2.61 -1.17
N GLU A 211 2.16 -2.53 -1.73
CA GLU A 211 2.63 -3.33 -2.85
C GLU A 211 4.01 -3.90 -2.53
N VAL A 212 4.34 -4.99 -3.17
CA VAL A 212 5.67 -5.62 -3.07
C VAL A 212 6.37 -5.45 -4.40
N ALA A 213 7.48 -4.73 -4.39
CA ALA A 213 8.38 -4.66 -5.54
C ALA A 213 9.47 -5.72 -5.37
N ALA A 214 9.58 -6.62 -6.36
CA ALA A 214 10.61 -7.67 -6.39
C ALA A 214 11.25 -7.74 -7.75
N ASP A 215 12.58 -7.87 -7.79
CA ASP A 215 13.33 -8.07 -9.02
C ASP A 215 13.33 -9.57 -9.37
N ILE A 216 12.62 -9.92 -10.44
CA ILE A 216 12.46 -11.31 -10.85
C ILE A 216 13.39 -11.59 -12.04
N PRO A 217 14.27 -12.61 -11.95
CA PRO A 217 15.10 -13.02 -13.09
C PRO A 217 14.26 -13.40 -14.31
N GLU A 218 14.69 -12.99 -15.50
CA GLU A 218 13.98 -13.21 -16.77
C GLU A 218 13.58 -14.67 -17.00
N ALA A 219 14.44 -15.61 -16.58
CA ALA A 219 14.17 -17.06 -16.67
C ALA A 219 12.92 -17.52 -15.89
N LEU A 220 12.42 -16.74 -14.94
CA LEU A 220 11.24 -17.05 -14.13
C LEU A 220 9.97 -16.36 -14.61
N VAL A 221 10.08 -15.35 -15.47
CA VAL A 221 8.95 -14.51 -15.91
C VAL A 221 7.92 -15.31 -16.69
N SER A 222 8.35 -16.29 -17.50
CA SER A 222 7.44 -17.08 -18.36
C SER A 222 6.44 -17.94 -17.60
N GLY A 223 6.67 -18.22 -16.31
CA GLY A 223 5.79 -19.03 -15.45
C GLY A 223 4.89 -18.22 -14.50
N LEU A 224 5.11 -16.92 -14.36
CA LEU A 224 4.47 -16.08 -13.33
C LEU A 224 2.95 -15.95 -13.50
N SER A 225 2.45 -15.94 -14.73
CA SER A 225 1.01 -15.76 -15.02
C SER A 225 0.13 -16.91 -14.53
N GLN A 226 0.73 -18.05 -14.15
CA GLN A 226 0.02 -19.26 -13.70
C GLN A 226 0.30 -19.58 -12.22
N GLN A 227 1.12 -18.82 -11.53
CA GLN A 227 1.51 -19.07 -10.14
C GLN A 227 0.88 -18.04 -9.21
N GLN A 228 0.45 -18.51 -8.04
CA GLN A 228 0.02 -17.62 -6.96
C GLN A 228 1.27 -17.11 -6.23
N ALA A 229 1.43 -15.79 -6.20
CA ALA A 229 2.48 -15.17 -5.41
C ALA A 229 2.01 -14.99 -3.96
N GLN A 230 2.91 -15.24 -3.02
CA GLN A 230 2.69 -14.97 -1.60
C GLN A 230 3.88 -14.16 -1.10
N ALA A 231 3.61 -13.12 -0.32
CA ALA A 231 4.65 -12.34 0.33
C ALA A 231 4.70 -12.67 1.81
N GLU A 232 5.91 -12.89 2.31
CA GLU A 232 6.19 -13.08 3.73
C GLU A 232 7.07 -11.92 4.24
N VAL A 233 6.63 -11.25 5.31
CA VAL A 233 7.39 -10.15 5.91
C VAL A 233 8.30 -10.70 6.99
N TRP A 234 9.60 -10.48 6.87
CA TRP A 234 10.58 -10.91 7.86
C TRP A 234 10.34 -10.22 9.21
N GLY A 235 10.37 -11.01 10.28
CA GLY A 235 10.19 -10.50 11.64
C GLY A 235 8.75 -10.43 12.15
N THR A 236 7.77 -10.81 11.33
CA THR A 236 6.37 -10.88 11.78
C THR A 236 5.92 -12.35 11.81
N PRO A 237 5.64 -12.94 12.97
CA PRO A 237 5.22 -14.34 13.05
C PRO A 237 3.78 -14.50 12.54
N SER A 238 3.54 -14.73 11.30
CA SER A 238 2.25 -15.06 10.67
C SER A 238 1.72 -14.10 9.60
N GLY A 239 2.56 -13.40 8.89
CA GLY A 239 2.11 -12.53 7.79
C GLY A 239 2.33 -13.14 6.41
N HIS A 240 1.54 -14.15 6.00
CA HIS A 240 1.40 -14.49 4.60
C HIS A 240 0.35 -13.56 3.98
N PHE A 241 0.74 -12.75 3.03
CA PHE A 241 -0.17 -11.88 2.28
C PHE A 241 -0.29 -12.42 0.86
N ALA A 242 -1.52 -12.66 0.40
CA ALA A 242 -1.78 -12.89 -1.02
C ALA A 242 -1.51 -11.59 -1.79
N VAL A 243 -0.75 -11.68 -2.89
CA VAL A 243 -0.35 -10.55 -3.74
C VAL A 243 -1.06 -10.68 -5.09
#